data_3a53b0d9a982a6ccf9701379dff068af
#
_entry.id   3a53b0d9a982a6ccf9701379dff068af
#
_cell.length_a   1.000
_cell.length_b   1.000
_cell.length_c   1.000
_cell.angle_alpha   90.00
_cell.angle_beta   90.00
_cell.angle_gamma   90.00
#
_symmetry.space_group_name_H-M   'P 1'
#
loop_
_entity.id
_entity.type
_entity.pdbx_description
1 polymer ?
#
loop_
_entity_poly.entity_id
_entity_poly.type
_entity_poly.pdbx_seq_one_letter_code
_entity_poly.pdbx_strand_id
1 'polypeptide(L)'
;PLHDIRLDERLFSNPVYNTWIELTFHQTQEGVLQYARAVLENGLPPGVLMIDDGWSDSYGRWHFSREKFYDPEGMLSELHRLGFTVMLWICPFITPDTQEYRELEQTGLLVTDRDGKSYISHWWNGWSAVLDMTQPAACSWLKRQLDGLQAMGVDGFKFDAGDSVYYPADSVVTGDTHSKAWAAFGERYPLNEFRVTNGAGGWSLMQRLSDK
;
A
#
# COMPACT_ATOMS: atom_id res chain seq x y z
N PRO A 1 -23.53 13.56 -1.00
CA PRO A 1 -23.92 12.67 0.11
C PRO A 1 -22.66 12.28 0.85
N LEU A 2 -22.68 12.43 2.18
CA LEU A 2 -21.63 11.86 3.02
C LEU A 2 -21.75 10.34 2.87
N HIS A 3 -20.64 9.68 2.53
CA HIS A 3 -20.57 8.23 2.59
C HIS A 3 -20.70 7.80 4.06
N ASP A 4 -21.32 6.65 4.33
CA ASP A 4 -21.30 6.06 5.66
C ASP A 4 -19.85 5.79 6.02
N ILE A 5 -19.33 6.48 7.02
CA ILE A 5 -17.94 6.32 7.47
C ILE A 5 -17.80 4.91 8.04
N ARG A 6 -16.93 4.11 7.43
CA ARG A 6 -16.64 2.72 7.81
C ARG A 6 -15.18 2.49 8.19
N LEU A 7 -14.48 3.59 8.55
CA LEU A 7 -13.11 3.47 9.02
C LEU A 7 -13.04 2.70 10.33
N ASP A 8 -11.97 1.94 10.48
CA ASP A 8 -11.66 1.25 11.73
C ASP A 8 -11.38 2.30 12.82
N GLU A 9 -12.09 2.19 13.94
CA GLU A 9 -11.97 3.13 15.06
C GLU A 9 -10.55 3.17 15.66
N ARG A 10 -9.77 2.08 15.51
CA ARG A 10 -8.37 2.01 15.98
C ARG A 10 -7.47 3.08 15.34
N LEU A 11 -7.81 3.55 14.14
CA LEU A 11 -7.10 4.66 13.49
C LEU A 11 -7.23 6.00 14.24
N PHE A 12 -8.22 6.13 15.13
CA PHE A 12 -8.50 7.35 15.88
C PHE A 12 -8.27 7.19 17.40
N SER A 13 -8.42 5.96 17.89
CA SER A 13 -8.31 5.68 19.33
C SER A 13 -6.94 5.17 19.76
N ASN A 14 -6.13 4.69 18.83
CA ASN A 14 -4.83 4.10 19.11
C ASN A 14 -3.71 4.90 18.42
N PRO A 15 -2.48 4.87 18.95
CA PRO A 15 -1.32 5.38 18.22
C PRO A 15 -1.12 4.63 16.90
N VAL A 16 -0.66 5.36 15.88
CA VAL A 16 -0.21 4.79 14.61
C VAL A 16 1.30 4.92 14.52
N TYR A 17 1.99 3.79 14.55
CA TYR A 17 3.44 3.66 14.43
C TYR A 17 3.80 3.31 12.99
N ASN A 18 4.86 3.91 12.48
CA ASN A 18 5.34 3.63 11.13
C ASN A 18 6.83 3.30 11.17
N THR A 19 7.23 2.18 10.58
CA THR A 19 8.61 1.70 10.62
C THR A 19 9.56 2.49 9.70
N TRP A 20 9.06 3.37 8.83
CA TRP A 20 9.86 4.05 7.82
C TRP A 20 11.03 4.85 8.39
N ILE A 21 10.79 5.64 9.45
CA ILE A 21 11.82 6.53 10.02
C ILE A 21 13.00 5.73 10.57
N GLU A 22 12.73 4.56 11.16
CA GLU A 22 13.76 3.73 11.80
C GLU A 22 14.41 2.77 10.80
N LEU A 23 13.60 2.08 9.98
CA LEU A 23 14.09 0.97 9.15
C LEU A 23 14.32 1.36 7.70
N THR A 24 13.67 2.41 7.20
CA THR A 24 13.69 2.81 5.77
C THR A 24 13.45 1.61 4.85
N PHE A 25 14.27 1.34 3.85
CA PHE A 25 14.19 0.17 2.97
C PHE A 25 14.72 -1.15 3.60
N HIS A 26 15.24 -1.09 4.84
CA HIS A 26 15.77 -2.26 5.56
C HIS A 26 14.71 -2.93 6.42
N GLN A 27 13.50 -3.04 5.90
CA GLN A 27 12.41 -3.76 6.56
C GLN A 27 12.76 -5.25 6.64
N THR A 28 12.95 -5.75 7.86
CA THR A 28 13.20 -7.17 8.13
C THR A 28 12.30 -7.66 9.25
N GLN A 29 12.08 -8.96 9.33
CA GLN A 29 11.28 -9.55 10.40
C GLN A 29 11.81 -9.18 11.78
N GLU A 30 13.13 -9.31 11.99
CA GLU A 30 13.76 -8.94 13.25
C GLU A 30 13.63 -7.46 13.56
N GLY A 31 13.88 -6.59 12.57
CA GLY A 31 13.76 -5.14 12.73
C GLY A 31 12.36 -4.71 13.13
N VAL A 32 11.34 -5.27 12.47
CA VAL A 32 9.94 -4.99 12.80
C VAL A 32 9.57 -5.45 14.20
N LEU A 33 9.96 -6.68 14.60
CA LEU A 33 9.72 -7.19 15.94
C LEU A 33 10.46 -6.41 17.01
N GLN A 34 11.71 -6.01 16.75
CA GLN A 34 12.51 -5.17 17.65
C GLN A 34 11.85 -3.79 17.81
N TYR A 35 11.40 -3.18 16.72
CA TYR A 35 10.70 -1.90 16.77
C TYR A 35 9.43 -1.99 17.64
N ALA A 36 8.59 -3.01 17.44
CA ALA A 36 7.37 -3.21 18.22
C ALA A 36 7.67 -3.41 19.72
N ARG A 37 8.70 -4.20 20.06
CA ARG A 37 9.11 -4.39 21.47
C ARG A 37 9.65 -3.11 22.07
N ALA A 38 10.47 -2.34 21.34
CA ALA A 38 10.99 -1.06 21.81
C ALA A 38 9.89 -0.04 22.12
N VAL A 39 8.79 -0.02 21.35
CA VAL A 39 7.60 0.80 21.68
C VAL A 39 7.09 0.46 23.07
N LEU A 40 6.89 -0.82 23.38
CA LEU A 40 6.35 -1.28 24.65
C LEU A 40 7.35 -1.08 25.81
N GLU A 41 8.63 -1.37 25.59
CA GLU A 41 9.71 -1.19 26.59
C GLU A 41 9.90 0.26 26.99
N ASN A 42 9.61 1.20 26.10
CA ASN A 42 9.61 2.63 26.42
C ASN A 42 8.28 3.13 27.01
N GLY A 43 7.38 2.23 27.39
CA GLY A 43 6.13 2.56 28.07
C GLY A 43 5.04 3.15 27.17
N LEU A 44 5.19 3.02 25.85
CA LEU A 44 4.16 3.44 24.90
C LEU A 44 3.14 2.30 24.71
N PRO A 45 1.84 2.61 24.54
CA PRO A 45 0.82 1.58 24.33
C PRO A 45 0.97 0.93 22.94
N PRO A 46 0.55 -0.33 22.78
CA PRO A 46 0.41 -0.90 21.45
C PRO A 46 -0.66 -0.15 20.64
N GLY A 47 -0.59 -0.26 19.32
CA GLY A 47 -1.52 0.43 18.44
C GLY A 47 -1.50 -0.15 17.03
N VAL A 48 -1.68 0.69 16.02
CA VAL A 48 -1.54 0.30 14.63
C VAL A 48 -0.06 0.37 14.26
N LEU A 49 0.53 -0.74 13.84
CA LEU A 49 1.91 -0.81 13.36
C LEU A 49 1.91 -0.94 11.84
N MET A 50 2.44 0.07 11.16
CA MET A 50 2.59 0.09 9.72
C MET A 50 4.01 -0.34 9.34
N ILE A 51 4.12 -1.47 8.65
CA ILE A 51 5.35 -1.91 8.00
C ILE A 51 5.41 -1.19 6.66
N ASP A 52 6.34 -0.24 6.54
CA ASP A 52 6.45 0.65 5.40
C ASP A 52 7.21 0.01 4.22
N ASP A 53 7.51 0.77 3.16
CA ASP A 53 8.13 0.30 1.92
C ASP A 53 9.39 -0.53 2.16
N GLY A 54 9.63 -1.52 1.30
CA GLY A 54 10.80 -2.39 1.35
C GLY A 54 10.55 -3.77 1.96
N TRP A 55 9.32 -4.15 2.31
CA TRP A 55 8.97 -5.46 2.83
C TRP A 55 8.80 -6.54 1.74
N SER A 56 8.45 -6.14 0.51
CA SER A 56 8.34 -7.01 -0.67
C SER A 56 9.60 -6.96 -1.54
N ASP A 57 9.75 -7.91 -2.47
CA ASP A 57 10.91 -7.98 -3.37
C ASP A 57 10.84 -6.95 -4.51
N SER A 58 9.64 -6.61 -4.95
CA SER A 58 9.40 -5.66 -6.03
C SER A 58 7.97 -5.12 -6.00
N TYR A 59 7.76 -3.93 -6.56
CA TYR A 59 6.43 -3.35 -6.65
C TYR A 59 5.55 -4.15 -7.62
N GLY A 60 4.35 -4.44 -7.18
CA GLY A 60 3.41 -5.33 -7.88
C GLY A 60 3.47 -6.78 -7.45
N ARG A 61 4.53 -7.19 -6.77
CA ARG A 61 4.65 -8.50 -6.16
C ARG A 61 4.41 -8.38 -4.65
N TRP A 62 3.14 -8.40 -4.26
CA TRP A 62 2.76 -8.15 -2.87
C TRP A 62 2.75 -9.45 -2.05
N HIS A 63 3.97 -9.91 -1.75
CA HIS A 63 4.24 -10.95 -0.76
C HIS A 63 5.53 -10.62 0.00
N PHE A 64 5.65 -11.10 1.22
CA PHE A 64 6.84 -10.87 2.02
C PHE A 64 8.09 -11.45 1.33
N SER A 65 9.15 -10.63 1.25
CA SER A 65 10.46 -11.08 0.78
C SER A 65 10.99 -12.21 1.68
N ARG A 66 11.28 -13.37 1.09
CA ARG A 66 11.75 -14.53 1.85
C ARG A 66 13.12 -14.32 2.47
N GLU A 67 13.92 -13.45 1.89
CA GLU A 67 15.25 -13.11 2.44
C GLU A 67 15.14 -12.24 3.68
N LYS A 68 14.09 -11.40 3.78
CA LYS A 68 13.89 -10.44 4.86
C LYS A 68 12.90 -10.95 5.92
N PHE A 69 11.97 -11.80 5.52
CA PHE A 69 10.88 -12.32 6.36
C PHE A 69 10.78 -13.83 6.16
N TYR A 70 11.47 -14.57 7.00
CA TYR A 70 11.55 -16.04 6.91
C TYR A 70 10.32 -16.75 7.48
N ASP A 71 9.59 -16.11 8.41
CA ASP A 71 8.34 -16.58 9.02
C ASP A 71 7.37 -15.42 9.21
N PRO A 72 6.76 -14.90 8.13
CA PRO A 72 5.86 -13.74 8.23
C PRO A 72 4.58 -14.04 9.04
N GLU A 73 4.03 -15.25 8.97
CA GLU A 73 2.85 -15.64 9.76
C GLU A 73 3.17 -15.65 11.26
N GLY A 74 4.32 -16.20 11.66
CA GLY A 74 4.78 -16.18 13.04
C GLY A 74 5.06 -14.74 13.52
N MET A 75 5.64 -13.88 12.67
CA MET A 75 5.82 -12.47 12.98
C MET A 75 4.48 -11.76 13.22
N LEU A 76 3.52 -11.91 12.32
CA LEU A 76 2.20 -11.29 12.44
C LEU A 76 1.48 -11.78 13.71
N SER A 77 1.53 -13.08 14.00
CA SER A 77 0.97 -13.65 15.21
C SER A 77 1.59 -13.08 16.48
N GLU A 78 2.92 -12.87 16.48
CA GLU A 78 3.63 -12.26 17.61
C GLU A 78 3.26 -10.77 17.77
N LEU A 79 3.16 -10.00 16.68
CA LEU A 79 2.72 -8.61 16.72
C LEU A 79 1.30 -8.49 17.28
N HIS A 80 0.38 -9.36 16.87
CA HIS A 80 -0.97 -9.41 17.43
C HIS A 80 -0.95 -9.79 18.92
N ARG A 81 -0.12 -10.76 19.32
CA ARG A 81 0.05 -11.13 20.74
C ARG A 81 0.57 -9.96 21.59
N LEU A 82 1.39 -9.12 21.02
CA LEU A 82 1.89 -7.88 21.64
C LEU A 82 0.84 -6.75 21.67
N GLY A 83 -0.31 -6.95 21.03
CA GLY A 83 -1.43 -6.01 20.98
C GLY A 83 -1.42 -5.06 19.79
N PHE A 84 -0.51 -5.23 18.83
CA PHE A 84 -0.48 -4.42 17.62
C PHE A 84 -1.46 -4.93 16.57
N THR A 85 -2.03 -4.00 15.81
CA THR A 85 -2.74 -4.23 14.57
C THR A 85 -1.80 -3.89 13.43
N VAL A 86 -1.70 -4.71 12.39
CA VAL A 86 -0.63 -4.60 11.38
C VAL A 86 -1.16 -4.11 10.04
N MET A 87 -0.58 -3.04 9.53
CA MET A 87 -0.78 -2.54 8.18
C MET A 87 0.47 -2.72 7.32
N LEU A 88 0.29 -2.96 6.02
CA LEU A 88 1.38 -3.00 5.05
C LEU A 88 1.26 -1.84 4.06
N TRP A 89 2.41 -1.26 3.71
CA TRP A 89 2.56 -0.28 2.65
C TRP A 89 2.42 -0.93 1.27
N ILE A 90 1.62 -0.34 0.40
CA ILE A 90 1.49 -0.72 -1.01
C ILE A 90 1.36 0.52 -1.90
N CYS A 91 1.60 0.36 -3.19
CA CYS A 91 1.44 1.41 -4.20
C CYS A 91 0.87 0.83 -5.50
N PRO A 92 0.39 1.68 -6.44
CA PRO A 92 -0.11 1.22 -7.72
C PRO A 92 0.99 1.03 -8.77
N PHE A 93 2.26 1.17 -8.40
CA PHE A 93 3.39 0.99 -9.30
C PHE A 93 3.78 -0.48 -9.47
N ILE A 94 4.31 -0.81 -10.64
CA ILE A 94 4.77 -2.14 -11.02
C ILE A 94 6.21 -2.02 -11.48
N THR A 95 7.11 -2.77 -10.85
CA THR A 95 8.53 -2.80 -11.24
C THR A 95 8.68 -3.36 -12.66
N PRO A 96 9.31 -2.65 -13.62
CA PRO A 96 9.60 -3.17 -14.94
C PRO A 96 10.46 -4.43 -14.88
N ASP A 97 10.46 -5.23 -15.95
CA ASP A 97 11.22 -6.47 -16.10
C ASP A 97 10.87 -7.62 -15.14
N THR A 98 9.80 -7.45 -14.34
CA THR A 98 9.25 -8.54 -13.52
C THR A 98 8.27 -9.41 -14.33
N GLN A 99 7.96 -10.59 -13.79
CA GLN A 99 6.92 -11.44 -14.38
C GLN A 99 5.56 -10.74 -14.32
N GLU A 100 5.25 -10.09 -13.22
CA GLU A 100 4.01 -9.32 -13.00
C GLU A 100 3.86 -8.23 -14.07
N TYR A 101 4.93 -7.49 -14.36
CA TYR A 101 4.90 -6.48 -15.42
C TYR A 101 4.51 -7.09 -16.77
N ARG A 102 5.16 -8.20 -17.18
CA ARG A 102 4.91 -8.85 -18.47
C ARG A 102 3.49 -9.38 -18.59
N GLU A 103 2.97 -9.99 -17.52
CA GLU A 103 1.59 -10.50 -17.47
C GLU A 103 0.57 -9.36 -17.58
N LEU A 104 0.79 -8.26 -16.84
CA LEU A 104 -0.09 -7.09 -16.84
C LEU A 104 -0.05 -6.35 -18.19
N GLU A 105 1.14 -6.24 -18.80
CA GLU A 105 1.29 -5.65 -20.13
C GLU A 105 0.57 -6.50 -21.20
N GLN A 106 0.76 -7.81 -21.21
CA GLN A 106 0.09 -8.72 -22.13
C GLN A 106 -1.44 -8.72 -22.00
N THR A 107 -1.93 -8.51 -20.78
CA THR A 107 -3.37 -8.45 -20.49
C THR A 107 -3.96 -7.05 -20.59
N GLY A 108 -3.13 -6.02 -20.89
CA GLY A 108 -3.58 -4.64 -21.05
C GLY A 108 -4.07 -3.98 -19.74
N LEU A 109 -3.52 -4.38 -18.60
CA LEU A 109 -3.91 -3.87 -17.28
C LEU A 109 -3.00 -2.77 -16.73
N LEU A 110 -2.06 -2.30 -17.54
CA LEU A 110 -1.22 -1.14 -17.21
C LEU A 110 -1.77 0.14 -17.84
N VAL A 111 -1.53 1.27 -17.20
CA VAL A 111 -1.79 2.58 -17.80
C VAL A 111 -0.97 2.72 -19.08
N THR A 112 -1.61 3.19 -20.15
CA THR A 112 -0.97 3.36 -21.45
C THR A 112 -0.87 4.83 -21.84
N ASP A 113 0.10 5.15 -22.68
CA ASP A 113 0.15 6.40 -23.44
C ASP A 113 -0.90 6.40 -24.58
N ARG A 114 -0.95 7.47 -25.35
CA ARG A 114 -1.89 7.61 -26.49
C ARG A 114 -1.61 6.64 -27.63
N ASP A 115 -0.40 6.11 -27.73
CA ASP A 115 0.00 5.12 -28.73
C ASP A 115 -0.31 3.68 -28.28
N GLY A 116 -0.88 3.51 -27.10
CA GLY A 116 -1.23 2.22 -26.53
C GLY A 116 -0.05 1.44 -25.92
N LYS A 117 1.08 2.11 -25.69
CA LYS A 117 2.23 1.50 -25.02
C LYS A 117 2.11 1.69 -23.51
N SER A 118 2.57 0.69 -22.75
CA SER A 118 2.65 0.77 -21.30
C SER A 118 3.47 1.99 -20.88
N TYR A 119 2.85 2.89 -20.09
CA TYR A 119 3.50 4.08 -19.61
C TYR A 119 4.46 3.77 -18.46
N ILE A 120 5.69 4.27 -18.54
CA ILE A 120 6.70 4.16 -17.49
C ILE A 120 6.85 5.53 -16.81
N SER A 121 6.38 5.62 -15.57
CA SER A 121 6.43 6.82 -14.75
C SER A 121 7.75 6.94 -14.01
N HIS A 122 8.26 8.17 -13.87
CA HIS A 122 9.33 8.49 -12.95
C HIS A 122 8.75 9.00 -11.63
N TRP A 123 9.09 8.35 -10.54
CA TRP A 123 8.65 8.70 -9.20
C TRP A 123 9.83 8.63 -8.21
N TRP A 124 9.61 8.83 -6.90
CA TRP A 124 10.74 8.88 -5.93
C TRP A 124 11.57 7.59 -5.84
N ASN A 125 11.00 6.42 -6.21
CA ASN A 125 11.73 5.14 -6.26
C ASN A 125 12.14 4.73 -7.68
N GLY A 126 12.34 5.71 -8.59
CA GLY A 126 12.86 5.47 -9.93
C GLY A 126 11.76 5.33 -10.99
N TRP A 127 11.86 4.34 -11.87
CA TRP A 127 10.97 4.17 -13.02
C TRP A 127 10.09 2.93 -12.81
N SER A 128 8.79 3.10 -12.97
CA SER A 128 7.83 1.99 -12.83
C SER A 128 6.66 2.15 -13.79
N ALA A 129 6.08 1.02 -14.20
CA ALA A 129 4.77 1.01 -14.83
C ALA A 129 3.69 1.30 -13.77
N VAL A 130 2.47 1.57 -14.21
CA VAL A 130 1.34 1.87 -13.33
C VAL A 130 0.21 0.90 -13.59
N LEU A 131 -0.26 0.21 -12.55
CA LEU A 131 -1.46 -0.63 -12.63
C LEU A 131 -2.68 0.28 -12.89
N ASP A 132 -3.46 0.01 -13.92
CA ASP A 132 -4.61 0.84 -14.27
C ASP A 132 -5.81 0.54 -13.36
N MET A 133 -5.87 1.24 -12.24
CA MET A 133 -6.93 1.07 -11.23
C MET A 133 -8.32 1.51 -11.71
N THR A 134 -8.44 2.10 -12.90
CA THR A 134 -9.75 2.38 -13.52
C THR A 134 -10.38 1.13 -14.11
N GLN A 135 -9.60 0.06 -14.31
CA GLN A 135 -10.06 -1.22 -14.85
C GLN A 135 -10.46 -2.19 -13.72
N PRO A 136 -11.69 -2.76 -13.77
CA PRO A 136 -12.11 -3.76 -12.77
C PRO A 136 -11.20 -5.00 -12.70
N ALA A 137 -10.61 -5.40 -13.83
CA ALA A 137 -9.69 -6.55 -13.89
C ALA A 137 -8.38 -6.28 -13.14
N ALA A 138 -7.83 -5.06 -13.25
CA ALA A 138 -6.64 -4.64 -12.49
C ALA A 138 -6.94 -4.57 -10.99
N CYS A 139 -8.09 -4.00 -10.61
CA CYS A 139 -8.56 -4.02 -9.22
C CYS A 139 -8.68 -5.47 -8.69
N SER A 140 -9.24 -6.37 -9.48
CA SER A 140 -9.38 -7.80 -9.09
C SER A 140 -8.02 -8.49 -8.97
N TRP A 141 -7.06 -8.15 -9.83
CA TRP A 141 -5.71 -8.68 -9.78
C TRP A 141 -4.99 -8.26 -8.48
N LEU A 142 -5.04 -6.98 -8.13
CA LEU A 142 -4.46 -6.47 -6.88
C LEU A 142 -5.18 -7.07 -5.67
N LYS A 143 -6.52 -7.07 -5.69
CA LYS A 143 -7.33 -7.60 -4.59
C LYS A 143 -6.95 -9.03 -4.20
N ARG A 144 -6.71 -9.92 -5.18
CA ARG A 144 -6.30 -11.31 -4.90
C ARG A 144 -5.01 -11.39 -4.07
N GLN A 145 -4.05 -10.52 -4.32
CA GLN A 145 -2.80 -10.47 -3.54
C GLN A 145 -3.07 -9.96 -2.12
N LEU A 146 -3.87 -8.89 -1.99
CA LEU A 146 -4.21 -8.34 -0.67
C LEU A 146 -5.06 -9.30 0.16
N ASP A 147 -5.98 -10.05 -0.46
CA ASP A 147 -6.75 -11.12 0.21
C ASP A 147 -5.81 -12.20 0.78
N GLY A 148 -4.75 -12.56 0.05
CA GLY A 148 -3.73 -13.50 0.53
C GLY A 148 -2.98 -12.97 1.76
N LEU A 149 -2.63 -11.68 1.77
CA LEU A 149 -1.99 -11.02 2.91
C LEU A 149 -2.95 -10.94 4.12
N GLN A 150 -4.22 -10.63 3.90
CA GLN A 150 -5.22 -10.63 4.97
C GLN A 150 -5.44 -12.04 5.54
N ALA A 151 -5.47 -13.07 4.69
CA ALA A 151 -5.58 -14.45 5.15
C ALA A 151 -4.36 -14.89 6.00
N MET A 152 -3.19 -14.29 5.78
CA MET A 152 -1.98 -14.49 6.57
C MET A 152 -2.02 -13.76 7.94
N GLY A 153 -2.87 -12.73 8.09
CA GLY A 153 -3.01 -11.98 9.34
C GLY A 153 -2.73 -10.47 9.20
N VAL A 154 -2.59 -9.93 7.99
CA VAL A 154 -2.48 -8.48 7.78
C VAL A 154 -3.86 -7.85 7.96
N ASP A 155 -3.95 -6.79 8.76
CA ASP A 155 -5.23 -6.17 9.13
C ASP A 155 -5.65 -5.06 8.16
N GLY A 156 -4.70 -4.39 7.51
CA GLY A 156 -5.00 -3.28 6.61
C GLY A 156 -3.82 -2.81 5.78
N PHE A 157 -4.01 -1.70 5.06
CA PHE A 157 -3.03 -1.25 4.08
C PHE A 157 -2.87 0.27 4.08
N LYS A 158 -1.61 0.71 3.92
CA LYS A 158 -1.28 2.08 3.52
C LYS A 158 -1.19 2.12 1.98
N PHE A 159 -2.12 2.84 1.38
CA PHE A 159 -2.20 3.09 -0.05
C PHE A 159 -1.37 4.33 -0.39
N ASP A 160 -0.11 4.14 -0.71
CA ASP A 160 0.82 5.23 -1.02
C ASP A 160 0.86 5.56 -2.51
N ALA A 161 1.59 6.61 -2.89
CA ALA A 161 1.59 7.18 -4.23
C ALA A 161 0.18 7.62 -4.68
N GLY A 162 -0.09 7.58 -5.98
CA GLY A 162 -1.37 8.06 -6.52
C GLY A 162 -1.41 9.57 -6.79
N ASP A 163 -0.31 10.28 -6.57
CA ASP A 163 -0.19 11.70 -6.91
C ASP A 163 -0.35 11.91 -8.42
N SER A 164 -1.22 12.82 -8.83
CA SER A 164 -1.52 13.08 -10.24
C SER A 164 -0.29 13.55 -11.04
N VAL A 165 0.72 14.05 -10.38
CA VAL A 165 2.00 14.48 -10.99
C VAL A 165 2.79 13.34 -11.65
N TYR A 166 2.57 12.10 -11.26
CA TYR A 166 3.26 10.93 -11.84
C TYR A 166 2.63 10.41 -13.13
N TYR A 167 1.56 11.04 -13.59
CA TYR A 167 0.87 10.68 -14.83
C TYR A 167 1.09 11.76 -15.87
N PRO A 168 1.55 11.42 -17.09
CA PRO A 168 1.77 12.42 -18.12
C PRO A 168 0.45 12.96 -18.65
N ALA A 169 0.50 14.16 -19.22
CA ALA A 169 -0.64 14.77 -19.87
C ALA A 169 -1.16 13.99 -21.09
N ASP A 170 -0.33 13.14 -21.67
CA ASP A 170 -0.63 12.30 -22.83
C ASP A 170 -1.08 10.86 -22.47
N SER A 171 -1.20 10.52 -21.19
CA SER A 171 -1.79 9.22 -20.82
C SER A 171 -3.27 9.17 -21.15
N VAL A 172 -3.74 7.96 -21.45
CA VAL A 172 -5.18 7.72 -21.69
C VAL A 172 -6.00 7.95 -20.42
N VAL A 173 -5.44 7.60 -19.27
CA VAL A 173 -6.03 7.81 -17.96
C VAL A 173 -5.39 9.03 -17.31
N THR A 174 -6.20 10.04 -16.96
CA THR A 174 -5.67 11.23 -16.26
C THR A 174 -5.26 10.88 -14.84
N GLY A 175 -4.26 11.60 -14.31
CA GLY A 175 -3.78 11.43 -12.95
C GLY A 175 -4.90 11.55 -11.90
N ASP A 176 -5.79 12.52 -12.05
CA ASP A 176 -6.94 12.71 -11.14
C ASP A 176 -7.93 11.55 -11.19
N THR A 177 -8.23 11.03 -12.39
CA THR A 177 -9.10 9.87 -12.56
C THR A 177 -8.50 8.64 -11.91
N HIS A 178 -7.18 8.41 -12.10
CA HIS A 178 -6.50 7.28 -11.51
C HIS A 178 -6.39 7.41 -9.98
N SER A 179 -6.04 8.60 -9.47
CA SER A 179 -5.99 8.87 -8.02
C SER A 179 -7.34 8.58 -7.35
N LYS A 180 -8.44 8.99 -7.99
CA LYS A 180 -9.80 8.70 -7.51
C LYS A 180 -10.13 7.20 -7.55
N ALA A 181 -9.71 6.49 -8.60
CA ALA A 181 -9.89 5.04 -8.70
C ALA A 181 -9.08 4.29 -7.63
N TRP A 182 -7.86 4.75 -7.36
CA TRP A 182 -7.01 4.24 -6.26
C TRP A 182 -7.68 4.42 -4.90
N ALA A 183 -8.23 5.61 -4.63
CA ALA A 183 -9.00 5.88 -3.42
C ALA A 183 -10.24 4.97 -3.30
N ALA A 184 -11.03 4.83 -4.37
CA ALA A 184 -12.21 3.97 -4.41
C ALA A 184 -11.88 2.48 -4.20
N PHE A 185 -10.71 2.03 -4.65
CA PHE A 185 -10.23 0.68 -4.37
C PHE A 185 -9.92 0.49 -2.89
N GLY A 186 -9.17 1.39 -2.27
CA GLY A 186 -8.73 1.25 -0.89
C GLY A 186 -9.82 1.55 0.14
N GLU A 187 -10.87 2.29 -0.20
CA GLU A 187 -12.04 2.51 0.67
C GLU A 187 -12.71 1.21 1.13
N ARG A 188 -12.50 0.11 0.42
CA ARG A 188 -13.01 -1.23 0.76
C ARG A 188 -12.36 -1.84 1.99
N TYR A 189 -11.21 -1.31 2.40
CA TYR A 189 -10.45 -1.78 3.57
C TYR A 189 -10.70 -0.80 4.73
N PRO A 190 -11.40 -1.20 5.80
CA PRO A 190 -11.70 -0.30 6.91
C PRO A 190 -10.46 0.26 7.61
N LEU A 191 -9.39 -0.55 7.68
CA LEU A 191 -8.08 -0.12 8.18
C LEU A 191 -7.22 0.31 6.99
N ASN A 192 -7.30 1.60 6.62
CA ASN A 192 -6.59 2.17 5.48
C ASN A 192 -5.88 3.48 5.85
N GLU A 193 -4.81 3.80 5.15
CA GLU A 193 -4.19 5.12 5.14
C GLU A 193 -3.81 5.49 3.71
N PHE A 194 -4.02 6.73 3.31
CA PHE A 194 -3.70 7.25 1.99
C PHE A 194 -2.72 8.41 2.04
N ARG A 195 -1.82 8.47 1.07
CA ARG A 195 -1.00 9.65 0.80
C ARG A 195 -1.82 10.74 0.13
N VAL A 196 -2.53 10.41 -0.94
CA VAL A 196 -3.29 11.33 -1.78
C VAL A 196 -4.65 10.75 -2.14
N THR A 197 -5.70 11.58 -2.05
CA THR A 197 -7.06 11.22 -2.43
C THR A 197 -7.74 12.40 -3.13
N ASN A 198 -7.52 12.56 -4.43
CA ASN A 198 -8.11 13.67 -5.18
C ASN A 198 -9.64 13.57 -5.25
N GLY A 199 -10.32 14.59 -4.73
CA GLY A 199 -11.78 14.69 -4.79
C GLY A 199 -12.54 13.66 -3.95
N ALA A 200 -11.87 12.95 -3.04
CA ALA A 200 -12.48 11.92 -2.17
C ALA A 200 -12.78 12.42 -0.74
N GLY A 201 -12.91 13.72 -0.54
CA GLY A 201 -13.31 14.28 0.76
C GLY A 201 -14.67 13.74 1.20
N GLY A 202 -14.76 13.25 2.44
CA GLY A 202 -15.97 12.66 3.02
C GLY A 202 -16.17 11.16 2.68
N TRP A 203 -15.20 10.51 2.05
CA TRP A 203 -15.16 9.07 1.89
C TRP A 203 -14.56 8.41 3.15
N SER A 204 -14.71 7.08 3.28
CA SER A 204 -14.17 6.30 4.41
C SER A 204 -12.66 6.06 4.25
N LEU A 205 -11.89 7.15 4.19
CA LEU A 205 -10.46 7.15 3.96
C LEU A 205 -9.72 7.90 5.07
N MET A 206 -8.64 7.31 5.58
CA MET A 206 -7.68 7.99 6.43
C MET A 206 -6.62 8.64 5.55
N GLN A 207 -6.67 9.94 5.35
CA GLN A 207 -5.69 10.66 4.54
C GLN A 207 -4.68 11.38 5.42
N ARG A 208 -3.40 11.19 5.11
CA ARG A 208 -2.29 11.94 5.67
C ARG A 208 -2.29 13.37 5.12
N LEU A 209 -2.06 14.36 5.98
CA LEU A 209 -2.05 15.78 5.55
C LEU A 209 -0.78 16.18 4.82
N SER A 210 0.37 15.61 5.20
CA SER A 210 1.65 15.83 4.52
C SER A 210 2.63 14.71 4.84
N ASP A 211 3.64 14.55 4.00
CA ASP A 211 4.84 13.79 4.36
C ASP A 211 5.66 14.55 5.39
N LYS A 212 6.43 13.81 6.17
CA LYS A 212 7.34 14.36 7.18
C LYS A 212 8.66 14.80 6.54
#